data_be3530c0a30bcb06a81ccfcc912d0a72
#
_entry.id   be3530c0a30bcb06a81ccfcc912d0a72
#
_cell.length_a   1.000
_cell.length_b   1.000
_cell.length_c   1.000
_cell.angle_alpha   90.00
_cell.angle_beta   90.00
_cell.angle_gamma   90.00
#
_symmetry.space_group_name_H-M   'P 1'
#
loop_
_entity.id
_entity.type
_entity.pdbx_description
1 polymer ?
#
loop_
_entity_poly.entity_id
_entity_poly.type
_entity_poly.pdbx_seq_one_letter_code
_entity_poly.pdbx_strand_id
1 'polypeptide(L)'
;MIRGIDISEYQGRVDFRKVKAAGIDFVIIRYADGSYIDKYFSQNMIQAQAVGLHFGAYIYTRAVNEAQAREEAQRIIKACEPYNYDMPLYVDIEADNLARYADMIAGAFISECKKKGVKGGIYANTNFFKNYIKTSLYKDEPLWIADIDGRATPAYHPEWFGLWQYSFEGKVDGINGHVDLDRCYVEYWKDKGDETSNSEKIKKVCDELNVKAQGVLAGQYGTGADREKALGDYYTPVQWIVNQVLEGKNG
;
A
#
# COMPACT_ATOMS: atom_id res chain seq x y z
N MET A 1 6.95 1.09 -20.09
CA MET A 1 7.58 1.05 -18.74
C MET A 1 6.54 1.60 -17.77
N ILE A 2 6.19 0.84 -16.76
CA ILE A 2 5.11 1.14 -15.83
C ILE A 2 5.67 2.06 -14.75
N ARG A 3 5.04 3.22 -14.54
CA ARG A 3 5.49 4.27 -13.62
C ARG A 3 4.64 4.23 -12.36
N GLY A 4 5.30 4.27 -11.21
CA GLY A 4 4.64 4.29 -9.93
C GLY A 4 5.22 5.27 -8.94
N ILE A 5 4.55 5.31 -7.81
CA ILE A 5 4.97 6.03 -6.61
C ILE A 5 4.69 5.16 -5.39
N ASP A 6 5.41 5.40 -4.32
CA ASP A 6 4.97 4.95 -3.01
C ASP A 6 4.75 6.14 -2.08
N ILE A 7 3.79 6.00 -1.19
CA ILE A 7 3.30 7.07 -0.34
C ILE A 7 3.00 6.60 1.07
N SER A 8 3.09 7.56 1.98
CA SER A 8 2.71 7.41 3.37
C SER A 8 1.98 8.67 3.85
N GLU A 9 1.79 8.79 5.14
CA GLU A 9 1.23 10.01 5.73
C GLU A 9 2.09 11.27 5.50
N TYR A 10 3.36 11.10 5.14
CA TYR A 10 4.27 12.23 4.88
C TYR A 10 3.90 13.01 3.62
N GLN A 11 3.23 12.41 2.64
CA GLN A 11 2.70 13.07 1.46
C GLN A 11 1.39 13.84 1.76
N GLY A 12 0.82 13.65 2.96
CA GLY A 12 -0.41 14.32 3.37
C GLY A 12 -1.62 13.92 2.52
N ARG A 13 -2.44 14.90 2.16
CA ARG A 13 -3.59 14.67 1.27
C ARG A 13 -3.13 14.65 -0.18
N VAL A 14 -3.37 13.54 -0.85
CA VAL A 14 -3.03 13.31 -2.26
C VAL A 14 -4.27 13.52 -3.14
N ASP A 15 -4.11 14.28 -4.23
CA ASP A 15 -5.10 14.35 -5.31
C ASP A 15 -4.82 13.27 -6.34
N PHE A 16 -5.41 12.09 -6.15
CA PHE A 16 -5.18 10.94 -7.03
C PHE A 16 -5.65 11.13 -8.48
N ARG A 17 -6.58 12.06 -8.75
CA ARG A 17 -6.97 12.39 -10.12
C ARG A 17 -5.81 13.07 -10.87
N LYS A 18 -5.12 14.01 -10.20
CA LYS A 18 -3.93 14.65 -10.76
C LYS A 18 -2.78 13.67 -10.88
N VAL A 19 -2.56 12.82 -9.86
CA VAL A 19 -1.55 11.75 -9.90
C VAL A 19 -1.77 10.85 -11.12
N LYS A 20 -2.99 10.37 -11.36
CA LYS A 20 -3.33 9.58 -12.54
C LYS A 20 -3.11 10.35 -13.84
N ALA A 21 -3.53 11.62 -13.91
CA ALA A 21 -3.34 12.48 -15.08
C ALA A 21 -1.86 12.78 -15.37
N ALA A 22 -0.98 12.76 -14.35
CA ALA A 22 0.47 12.88 -14.49
C ALA A 22 1.14 11.63 -15.08
N GLY A 23 0.37 10.59 -15.41
CA GLY A 23 0.85 9.35 -16.02
C GLY A 23 1.47 8.38 -15.02
N ILE A 24 0.99 8.38 -13.79
CA ILE A 24 1.29 7.34 -12.82
C ILE A 24 0.31 6.18 -13.04
N ASP A 25 0.85 4.97 -13.11
CA ASP A 25 0.11 3.75 -13.37
C ASP A 25 -0.28 3.02 -12.08
N PHE A 26 0.61 3.06 -11.06
CA PHE A 26 0.39 2.38 -9.78
C PHE A 26 0.88 3.17 -8.58
N VAL A 27 0.39 2.77 -7.40
CA VAL A 27 0.81 3.32 -6.10
C VAL A 27 0.93 2.20 -5.07
N ILE A 28 2.01 2.24 -4.25
CA ILE A 28 2.15 1.38 -3.07
C ILE A 28 1.94 2.25 -1.82
N ILE A 29 1.00 1.87 -0.97
CA ILE A 29 0.50 2.73 0.11
C ILE A 29 0.94 2.16 1.46
N ARG A 30 1.60 2.98 2.29
CA ARG A 30 1.97 2.53 3.64
C ARG A 30 0.73 2.23 4.48
N TYR A 31 0.66 1.00 4.98
CA TYR A 31 -0.33 0.61 5.95
C TYR A 31 0.06 1.06 7.36
N ALA A 32 1.30 0.77 7.77
CA ALA A 32 1.75 1.04 9.14
C ALA A 32 3.28 1.15 9.23
N ASP A 33 3.76 1.74 10.33
CA ASP A 33 5.11 1.65 10.86
C ASP A 33 5.04 0.85 12.17
N GLY A 34 5.43 -0.42 12.14
CA GLY A 34 5.23 -1.33 13.24
C GLY A 34 3.76 -1.39 13.68
N SER A 35 3.46 -0.95 14.90
CA SER A 35 2.10 -0.89 15.43
C SER A 35 1.33 0.39 15.10
N TYR A 36 2.00 1.44 14.62
CA TYR A 36 1.39 2.70 14.27
C TYR A 36 0.76 2.61 12.89
N ILE A 37 -0.58 2.68 12.81
CA ILE A 37 -1.32 2.65 11.54
C ILE A 37 -1.26 4.04 10.91
N ASP A 38 -0.91 4.09 9.61
CA ASP A 38 -0.87 5.32 8.84
C ASP A 38 -2.27 5.96 8.75
N LYS A 39 -2.37 7.22 9.17
CA LYS A 39 -3.66 7.92 9.28
C LYS A 39 -4.38 8.15 7.94
N TYR A 40 -3.64 8.10 6.82
CA TYR A 40 -4.22 8.27 5.49
C TYR A 40 -4.39 6.95 4.73
N PHE A 41 -4.00 5.80 5.32
CA PHE A 41 -4.05 4.51 4.64
C PHE A 41 -5.39 4.23 3.97
N SER A 42 -6.47 4.18 4.75
CA SER A 42 -7.80 3.84 4.22
C SER A 42 -8.27 4.84 3.16
N GLN A 43 -8.02 6.14 3.39
CA GLN A 43 -8.37 7.18 2.43
C GLN A 43 -7.62 7.00 1.11
N ASN A 44 -6.32 6.74 1.17
CA ASN A 44 -5.48 6.56 -0.01
C ASN A 44 -5.88 5.30 -0.80
N MET A 45 -6.17 4.17 -0.13
CA MET A 45 -6.65 2.94 -0.78
C MET A 45 -7.95 3.18 -1.56
N ILE A 46 -8.93 3.88 -0.95
CA ILE A 46 -10.21 4.21 -1.59
C ILE A 46 -10.00 5.12 -2.79
N GLN A 47 -9.18 6.15 -2.65
CA GLN A 47 -8.98 7.13 -3.71
C GLN A 47 -8.20 6.54 -4.90
N ALA A 48 -7.17 5.73 -4.65
CA ALA A 48 -6.44 5.02 -5.69
C ALA A 48 -7.38 4.11 -6.48
N GLN A 49 -8.23 3.35 -5.79
CA GLN A 49 -9.24 2.50 -6.40
C GLN A 49 -10.24 3.31 -7.23
N ALA A 50 -10.75 4.44 -6.71
CA ALA A 50 -11.76 5.26 -7.36
C ALA A 50 -11.30 5.88 -8.69
N VAL A 51 -10.00 6.14 -8.85
CA VAL A 51 -9.43 6.66 -10.10
C VAL A 51 -8.88 5.57 -11.03
N GLY A 52 -8.97 4.29 -10.61
CA GLY A 52 -8.48 3.15 -11.38
C GLY A 52 -6.95 3.10 -11.51
N LEU A 53 -6.22 3.50 -10.48
CA LEU A 53 -4.81 3.17 -10.33
C LEU A 53 -4.67 1.72 -9.91
N HIS A 54 -3.62 1.03 -10.36
CA HIS A 54 -3.18 -0.19 -9.73
C HIS A 54 -2.60 0.13 -8.36
N PHE A 55 -2.89 -0.65 -7.34
CA PHE A 55 -2.41 -0.34 -6.00
C PHE A 55 -2.16 -1.57 -5.14
N GLY A 56 -1.20 -1.42 -4.24
CA GLY A 56 -0.85 -2.36 -3.18
C GLY A 56 -0.55 -1.62 -1.89
N ALA A 57 0.00 -2.33 -0.92
CA ALA A 57 0.35 -1.72 0.35
C ALA A 57 1.68 -2.25 0.90
N TYR A 58 2.28 -1.49 1.82
CA TYR A 58 3.44 -1.96 2.56
C TYR A 58 3.33 -1.68 4.06
N ILE A 59 4.07 -2.45 4.84
CA ILE A 59 4.29 -2.22 6.26
C ILE A 59 5.78 -2.00 6.50
N TYR A 60 6.14 -0.85 7.07
CA TYR A 60 7.47 -0.62 7.60
C TYR A 60 7.63 -1.46 8.87
N THR A 61 8.45 -2.50 8.81
CA THR A 61 8.55 -3.47 9.90
C THR A 61 9.33 -2.96 11.10
N ARG A 62 8.88 -3.33 12.27
CA ARG A 62 9.59 -3.17 13.54
C ARG A 62 9.84 -4.52 14.22
N ALA A 63 9.52 -5.62 13.55
CA ALA A 63 9.63 -6.96 14.09
C ALA A 63 11.09 -7.34 14.37
N VAL A 64 11.33 -7.92 15.53
CA VAL A 64 12.65 -8.45 15.94
C VAL A 64 12.59 -9.95 16.25
N ASN A 65 11.45 -10.60 15.96
CA ASN A 65 11.26 -12.03 16.06
C ASN A 65 10.17 -12.49 15.08
N GLU A 66 10.10 -13.80 14.86
CA GLU A 66 9.19 -14.42 13.90
C GLU A 66 7.71 -14.19 14.23
N ALA A 67 7.34 -14.22 15.51
CA ALA A 67 5.95 -14.01 15.92
C ALA A 67 5.46 -12.61 15.56
N GLN A 68 6.28 -11.59 15.81
CA GLN A 68 5.97 -10.19 15.44
C GLN A 68 5.89 -10.02 13.92
N ALA A 69 6.81 -10.61 13.15
CA ALA A 69 6.77 -10.54 11.69
C ALA A 69 5.50 -11.19 11.11
N ARG A 70 5.05 -12.32 11.68
CA ARG A 70 3.79 -12.95 11.31
C ARG A 70 2.57 -12.10 11.69
N GLU A 71 2.58 -11.50 12.87
CA GLU A 71 1.52 -10.59 13.30
C GLU A 71 1.41 -9.37 12.37
N GLU A 72 2.53 -8.75 12.00
CA GLU A 72 2.55 -7.64 11.05
C GLU A 72 1.99 -8.04 9.69
N ALA A 73 2.36 -9.23 9.18
CA ALA A 73 1.80 -9.78 7.94
C ALA A 73 0.27 -9.99 8.04
N GLN A 74 -0.21 -10.59 9.12
CA GLN A 74 -1.64 -10.82 9.33
C GLN A 74 -2.43 -9.51 9.41
N ARG A 75 -1.86 -8.46 10.04
CA ARG A 75 -2.49 -7.16 10.16
C ARG A 75 -2.63 -6.45 8.82
N ILE A 76 -1.57 -6.39 8.00
CA ILE A 76 -1.66 -5.75 6.67
C ILE A 76 -2.60 -6.53 5.75
N ILE A 77 -2.56 -7.86 5.74
CA ILE A 77 -3.46 -8.71 4.97
C ILE A 77 -4.92 -8.38 5.34
N LYS A 78 -5.24 -8.41 6.63
CA LYS A 78 -6.59 -8.09 7.13
C LYS A 78 -7.00 -6.65 6.79
N ALA A 79 -6.10 -5.69 6.93
CA ALA A 79 -6.38 -4.29 6.61
C ALA A 79 -6.67 -4.06 5.12
N CYS A 80 -6.09 -4.89 4.24
CA CYS A 80 -6.30 -4.80 2.80
C CYS A 80 -7.52 -5.59 2.29
N GLU A 81 -8.09 -6.51 3.07
CA GLU A 81 -9.26 -7.33 2.66
C GLU A 81 -10.45 -6.53 2.09
N PRO A 82 -10.79 -5.32 2.62
CA PRO A 82 -11.91 -4.55 2.10
C PRO A 82 -11.67 -3.94 0.70
N TYR A 83 -10.42 -3.91 0.23
CA TYR A 83 -10.03 -3.20 -0.99
C TYR A 83 -9.71 -4.18 -2.13
N ASN A 84 -9.92 -3.71 -3.36
CA ASN A 84 -9.59 -4.50 -4.54
C ASN A 84 -8.18 -4.17 -5.06
N TYR A 85 -7.18 -4.28 -4.17
CA TYR A 85 -5.79 -4.11 -4.56
C TYR A 85 -5.35 -5.22 -5.52
N ASP A 86 -4.46 -4.91 -6.45
CA ASP A 86 -3.98 -5.79 -7.52
C ASP A 86 -2.44 -5.82 -7.64
N MET A 87 -1.78 -5.05 -6.81
CA MET A 87 -0.34 -5.10 -6.57
C MET A 87 -0.04 -5.93 -5.31
N PRO A 88 1.19 -6.43 -5.15
CA PRO A 88 1.57 -7.18 -3.94
C PRO A 88 1.48 -6.38 -2.65
N LEU A 89 1.43 -7.09 -1.52
CA LEU A 89 1.65 -6.52 -0.19
C LEU A 89 3.12 -6.70 0.19
N TYR A 90 3.79 -5.64 0.62
CA TYR A 90 5.23 -5.67 0.91
C TYR A 90 5.53 -5.53 2.40
N VAL A 91 6.57 -6.27 2.85
CA VAL A 91 7.28 -5.95 4.09
C VAL A 91 8.49 -5.09 3.74
N ASP A 92 8.62 -3.96 4.40
CA ASP A 92 9.72 -3.01 4.25
C ASP A 92 10.75 -3.24 5.35
N ILE A 93 11.96 -3.69 4.93
CA ILE A 93 13.05 -4.12 5.82
C ILE A 93 14.29 -3.28 5.51
N GLU A 94 14.43 -2.14 6.17
CA GLU A 94 15.55 -1.23 5.89
C GLU A 94 16.22 -0.62 7.13
N ALA A 95 15.61 -0.75 8.31
CA ALA A 95 16.20 -0.21 9.53
C ALA A 95 17.46 -1.00 9.94
N ASP A 96 18.59 -0.31 10.15
CA ASP A 96 19.90 -0.92 10.43
C ASP A 96 19.88 -1.92 11.59
N ASN A 97 19.11 -1.66 12.63
CA ASN A 97 18.97 -2.57 13.78
C ASN A 97 18.25 -3.88 13.44
N LEU A 98 17.61 -3.97 12.28
CA LEU A 98 16.91 -5.18 11.81
C LEU A 98 17.78 -6.08 10.95
N ALA A 99 19.01 -5.69 10.58
CA ALA A 99 19.88 -6.43 9.67
C ALA A 99 20.00 -7.93 10.04
N ARG A 100 20.23 -8.25 11.30
CA ARG A 100 20.34 -9.64 11.78
C ARG A 100 19.04 -10.45 11.73
N TYR A 101 17.90 -9.76 11.60
CA TYR A 101 16.58 -10.39 11.56
C TYR A 101 15.96 -10.39 10.16
N ALA A 102 16.60 -9.73 9.18
CA ALA A 102 16.01 -9.42 7.88
C ALA A 102 15.51 -10.67 7.14
N ASP A 103 16.32 -11.72 7.05
CA ASP A 103 15.93 -12.95 6.36
C ASP A 103 14.79 -13.69 7.07
N MET A 104 14.79 -13.71 8.41
CA MET A 104 13.71 -14.28 9.22
C MET A 104 12.40 -13.51 9.04
N ILE A 105 12.46 -12.16 9.05
CA ILE A 105 11.27 -11.30 8.83
C ILE A 105 10.70 -11.56 7.44
N ALA A 106 11.54 -11.54 6.40
CA ALA A 106 11.15 -11.82 5.03
C ALA A 106 10.44 -13.19 4.92
N GLY A 107 11.05 -14.24 5.46
CA GLY A 107 10.49 -15.59 5.42
C GLY A 107 9.15 -15.71 6.15
N ALA A 108 9.03 -15.11 7.33
CA ALA A 108 7.80 -15.12 8.11
C ALA A 108 6.66 -14.38 7.39
N PHE A 109 6.93 -13.20 6.84
CA PHE A 109 5.96 -12.41 6.09
C PHE A 109 5.45 -13.15 4.85
N ILE A 110 6.36 -13.62 4.00
CA ILE A 110 6.03 -14.38 2.79
C ILE A 110 5.23 -15.64 3.13
N SER A 111 5.62 -16.37 4.19
CA SER A 111 4.89 -17.56 4.65
C SER A 111 3.42 -17.26 5.02
N GLU A 112 3.16 -16.15 5.73
CA GLU A 112 1.79 -15.75 6.07
C GLU A 112 0.98 -15.34 4.83
N CYS A 113 1.59 -14.58 3.90
CA CYS A 113 0.95 -14.23 2.63
C CYS A 113 0.54 -15.48 1.84
N LYS A 114 1.45 -16.46 1.70
CA LYS A 114 1.17 -17.72 1.01
C LYS A 114 0.03 -18.50 1.65
N LYS A 115 -0.02 -18.62 2.98
CA LYS A 115 -1.12 -19.27 3.71
C LYS A 115 -2.49 -18.65 3.42
N LYS A 116 -2.51 -17.35 3.12
CA LYS A 116 -3.74 -16.60 2.82
C LYS A 116 -4.03 -16.47 1.33
N GLY A 117 -3.19 -17.05 0.47
CA GLY A 117 -3.33 -16.90 -0.99
C GLY A 117 -3.11 -15.46 -1.49
N VAL A 118 -2.36 -14.66 -0.73
CA VAL A 118 -2.04 -13.26 -1.05
C VAL A 118 -0.62 -13.19 -1.62
N LYS A 119 -0.41 -12.37 -2.63
CA LYS A 119 0.92 -12.13 -3.19
C LYS A 119 1.70 -11.20 -2.24
N GLY A 120 2.65 -11.78 -1.50
CA GLY A 120 3.56 -11.06 -0.61
C GLY A 120 4.86 -10.71 -1.34
N GLY A 121 5.50 -9.61 -0.94
CA GLY A 121 6.78 -9.17 -1.48
C GLY A 121 7.69 -8.59 -0.39
N ILE A 122 8.93 -8.31 -0.77
CA ILE A 122 9.96 -7.78 0.11
C ILE A 122 10.48 -6.47 -0.48
N TYR A 123 10.41 -5.38 0.27
CA TYR A 123 11.14 -4.15 0.00
C TYR A 123 12.36 -4.06 0.89
N ALA A 124 13.49 -3.71 0.29
CA ALA A 124 14.71 -3.36 0.97
C ALA A 124 15.63 -2.55 0.04
N ASN A 125 16.62 -1.88 0.64
CA ASN A 125 17.71 -1.30 -0.15
C ASN A 125 18.72 -2.36 -0.62
N THR A 126 19.58 -1.96 -1.54
CA THR A 126 20.63 -2.81 -2.13
C THR A 126 21.51 -3.49 -1.09
N ASN A 127 21.87 -2.77 0.00
CA ASN A 127 22.72 -3.33 1.06
C ASN A 127 22.05 -4.50 1.78
N PHE A 128 20.76 -4.36 2.10
CA PHE A 128 20.00 -5.42 2.76
C PHE A 128 19.86 -6.65 1.89
N PHE A 129 19.52 -6.48 0.61
CA PHE A 129 19.43 -7.61 -0.32
C PHE A 129 20.77 -8.33 -0.53
N LYS A 130 21.89 -7.60 -0.54
CA LYS A 130 23.21 -8.22 -0.70
C LYS A 130 23.69 -8.98 0.53
N ASN A 131 23.43 -8.45 1.72
CA ASN A 131 24.16 -8.88 2.91
C ASN A 131 23.28 -9.58 3.95
N TYR A 132 21.95 -9.37 3.95
CA TYR A 132 21.10 -9.78 5.07
C TYR A 132 19.86 -10.59 4.65
N ILE A 133 19.47 -10.54 3.37
CA ILE A 133 18.32 -11.29 2.84
C ILE A 133 18.83 -12.32 1.83
N LYS A 134 18.52 -13.59 2.07
CA LYS A 134 18.90 -14.70 1.16
C LYS A 134 17.98 -14.73 -0.06
N THR A 135 18.18 -13.82 -1.00
CA THR A 135 17.31 -13.63 -2.16
C THR A 135 17.05 -14.92 -2.95
N SER A 136 17.98 -15.87 -2.96
CA SER A 136 17.80 -17.19 -3.59
C SER A 136 16.58 -17.98 -3.05
N LEU A 137 16.13 -17.68 -1.84
CA LEU A 137 14.93 -18.29 -1.24
C LEU A 137 13.63 -17.63 -1.71
N TYR A 138 13.71 -16.45 -2.31
CA TYR A 138 12.57 -15.60 -2.66
C TYR A 138 12.51 -15.27 -4.16
N LYS A 139 13.14 -16.08 -5.03
CA LYS A 139 13.23 -15.81 -6.48
C LYS A 139 11.87 -15.81 -7.19
N ASP A 140 10.86 -16.44 -6.62
CA ASP A 140 9.50 -16.48 -7.17
C ASP A 140 8.57 -15.41 -6.52
N GLU A 141 9.14 -14.60 -5.61
CA GLU A 141 8.39 -13.59 -4.87
C GLU A 141 8.65 -12.18 -5.43
N PRO A 142 7.70 -11.26 -5.30
CA PRO A 142 7.90 -9.86 -5.66
C PRO A 142 9.02 -9.22 -4.84
N LEU A 143 10.12 -8.83 -5.48
CA LEU A 143 11.16 -8.02 -4.85
C LEU A 143 11.02 -6.58 -5.32
N TRP A 144 11.09 -5.65 -4.39
CA TRP A 144 11.07 -4.21 -4.59
C TRP A 144 12.35 -3.60 -4.03
N ILE A 145 13.22 -3.12 -4.92
CA ILE A 145 14.57 -2.69 -4.57
C ILE A 145 14.65 -1.17 -4.53
N ALA A 146 15.15 -0.62 -3.44
CA ALA A 146 15.58 0.78 -3.39
C ALA A 146 17.06 0.88 -3.80
N ASP A 147 17.31 1.60 -4.90
CA ASP A 147 18.67 1.92 -5.38
C ASP A 147 18.66 3.27 -6.10
N ILE A 148 19.20 4.29 -5.45
CA ILE A 148 19.08 5.71 -5.83
C ILE A 148 20.45 6.25 -6.25
N ASP A 149 21.13 5.50 -7.08
CA ASP A 149 22.45 5.87 -7.57
C ASP A 149 22.46 6.71 -8.85
N GLY A 150 21.27 7.08 -9.35
CA GLY A 150 21.09 7.87 -10.56
C GLY A 150 21.25 7.09 -11.87
N ARG A 151 21.38 5.76 -11.84
CA ARG A 151 21.48 4.92 -13.02
C ARG A 151 20.13 4.60 -13.62
N ALA A 152 20.13 4.14 -14.86
CA ALA A 152 18.90 3.70 -15.54
C ALA A 152 18.34 2.37 -15.00
N THR A 153 19.17 1.62 -14.27
CA THR A 153 18.83 0.35 -13.63
C THR A 153 19.48 0.31 -12.25
N PRO A 154 18.92 -0.42 -11.27
CA PRO A 154 19.57 -0.54 -9.96
C PRO A 154 20.96 -1.18 -10.07
N ALA A 155 21.89 -0.74 -9.25
CA ALA A 155 23.25 -1.29 -9.19
C ALA A 155 23.29 -2.78 -8.80
N TYR A 156 22.28 -3.22 -8.05
CA TYR A 156 22.02 -4.59 -7.73
C TYR A 156 20.61 -4.96 -8.23
N HIS A 157 20.55 -5.82 -9.21
CA HIS A 157 19.28 -6.31 -9.75
C HIS A 157 19.32 -7.84 -9.78
N PRO A 158 18.72 -8.53 -8.82
CA PRO A 158 18.46 -9.95 -8.96
C PRO A 158 17.58 -10.18 -10.21
N GLU A 159 17.76 -11.29 -10.89
CA GLU A 159 17.07 -11.61 -12.15
C GLU A 159 15.53 -11.58 -12.06
N TRP A 160 15.00 -11.61 -10.84
CA TRP A 160 13.57 -11.73 -10.55
C TRP A 160 12.93 -10.55 -9.78
N PHE A 161 13.61 -9.39 -9.66
CA PHE A 161 12.97 -8.24 -9.04
C PHE A 161 11.85 -7.66 -9.92
N GLY A 162 10.78 -7.18 -9.28
CA GLY A 162 9.60 -6.66 -9.98
C GLY A 162 9.45 -5.14 -9.90
N LEU A 163 9.92 -4.52 -8.81
CA LEU A 163 9.87 -3.07 -8.59
C LEU A 163 11.24 -2.50 -8.26
N TRP A 164 11.44 -1.26 -8.70
CA TRP A 164 12.64 -0.45 -8.42
C TRP A 164 12.23 0.94 -8.00
N GLN A 165 12.52 1.31 -6.74
CA GLN A 165 12.45 2.67 -6.25
C GLN A 165 13.77 3.38 -6.61
N TYR A 166 13.68 4.38 -7.47
CA TYR A 166 14.85 5.01 -8.06
C TYR A 166 15.06 6.48 -7.64
N SER A 167 14.14 7.06 -6.89
CA SER A 167 14.25 8.44 -6.41
C SER A 167 13.39 8.67 -5.18
N PHE A 168 13.89 9.44 -4.22
CA PHE A 168 13.14 9.98 -3.07
C PHE A 168 12.69 11.44 -3.29
N GLU A 169 13.07 12.06 -4.40
CA GLU A 169 12.90 13.48 -4.66
C GLU A 169 11.97 13.75 -5.84
N GLY A 170 11.09 12.80 -6.16
CA GLY A 170 10.13 12.95 -7.22
C GLY A 170 9.16 14.10 -6.98
N LYS A 171 8.65 14.68 -8.07
CA LYS A 171 7.56 15.64 -8.06
C LYS A 171 6.46 15.14 -8.98
N VAL A 172 5.26 14.97 -8.45
CA VAL A 172 4.09 14.48 -9.16
C VAL A 172 2.93 15.41 -8.88
N ASP A 173 2.24 15.86 -9.92
CA ASP A 173 1.05 16.68 -9.76
C ASP A 173 0.01 15.97 -8.89
N GLY A 174 -0.53 16.68 -7.91
CA GLY A 174 -1.46 16.10 -6.93
C GLY A 174 -0.82 15.74 -5.59
N ILE A 175 0.52 15.85 -5.47
CA ILE A 175 1.27 15.63 -4.23
C ILE A 175 2.04 16.90 -3.86
N ASN A 176 1.94 17.30 -2.60
CA ASN A 176 2.70 18.42 -2.08
C ASN A 176 4.07 17.94 -1.57
N GLY A 177 5.15 18.54 -2.10
CA GLY A 177 6.52 18.16 -1.71
C GLY A 177 7.09 17.03 -2.56
N HIS A 178 7.97 16.23 -1.96
CA HIS A 178 8.63 15.10 -2.61
C HIS A 178 7.84 13.81 -2.42
N VAL A 179 8.00 12.92 -3.39
CA VAL A 179 7.42 11.58 -3.39
C VAL A 179 8.42 10.60 -3.99
N ASP A 180 8.40 9.38 -3.50
CA ASP A 180 9.24 8.30 -3.99
C ASP A 180 8.73 7.84 -5.35
N LEU A 181 9.67 7.64 -6.30
CA LEU A 181 9.36 7.25 -7.66
C LEU A 181 9.81 5.82 -7.92
N ASP A 182 8.90 5.05 -8.52
CA ASP A 182 9.06 3.64 -8.80
C ASP A 182 8.93 3.29 -10.28
N ARG A 183 9.55 2.18 -10.64
CA ARG A 183 9.35 1.48 -11.90
C ARG A 183 8.93 0.05 -11.65
N CYS A 184 7.88 -0.38 -12.32
CA CYS A 184 7.43 -1.77 -12.28
C CYS A 184 7.76 -2.46 -13.61
N TYR A 185 8.30 -3.67 -13.51
CA TYR A 185 8.71 -4.50 -14.64
C TYR A 185 7.77 -5.70 -14.83
N VAL A 186 6.88 -5.95 -13.87
CA VAL A 186 5.94 -7.07 -13.84
C VAL A 186 4.51 -6.55 -13.73
N GLU A 187 3.64 -6.95 -14.64
CA GLU A 187 2.22 -6.57 -14.59
C GLU A 187 1.45 -7.49 -13.63
N TYR A 188 1.61 -7.26 -12.32
CA TYR A 188 1.01 -8.09 -11.26
C TYR A 188 -0.50 -8.22 -11.35
N TRP A 189 -1.19 -7.22 -11.90
CA TRP A 189 -2.64 -7.20 -12.08
C TRP A 189 -3.16 -8.14 -13.15
N LYS A 190 -2.31 -8.64 -14.08
CA LYS A 190 -2.70 -9.60 -15.11
C LYS A 190 -2.92 -11.02 -14.57
N ASP A 191 -2.35 -11.35 -13.43
CA ASP A 191 -2.44 -12.67 -12.82
C ASP A 191 -3.75 -12.87 -12.01
N LYS A 192 -4.58 -11.85 -11.91
CA LYS A 192 -5.89 -11.96 -11.25
C LYS A 192 -6.92 -12.50 -12.25
N GLY A 193 -7.11 -13.81 -12.23
CA GLY A 193 -8.20 -14.46 -12.97
C GLY A 193 -9.56 -13.88 -12.56
N ASP A 194 -10.40 -13.63 -13.58
CA ASP A 194 -11.81 -13.26 -13.52
C ASP A 194 -12.16 -11.89 -12.91
N GLU A 195 -12.15 -10.85 -13.75
CA GLU A 195 -12.55 -9.47 -13.44
C GLU A 195 -14.00 -9.35 -12.92
N THR A 196 -14.89 -10.28 -13.24
CA THR A 196 -16.30 -10.26 -12.87
C THR A 196 -16.52 -10.41 -11.34
N SER A 197 -15.78 -11.31 -10.72
CA SER A 197 -15.85 -11.51 -9.25
C SER A 197 -15.30 -10.32 -8.45
N ASN A 198 -14.35 -9.58 -9.01
CA ASN A 198 -13.73 -8.44 -8.37
C ASN A 198 -14.60 -7.17 -8.48
N SER A 199 -15.24 -6.94 -9.62
CA SER A 199 -16.14 -5.78 -9.79
C SER A 199 -17.35 -5.83 -8.85
N GLU A 200 -17.88 -7.02 -8.57
CA GLU A 200 -18.97 -7.21 -7.61
C GLU A 200 -18.53 -6.94 -6.17
N LYS A 201 -17.31 -7.35 -5.79
CA LYS A 201 -16.73 -7.03 -4.47
C LYS A 201 -16.50 -5.54 -4.29
N ILE A 202 -15.95 -4.86 -5.32
CA ILE A 202 -15.77 -3.40 -5.32
C ILE A 202 -17.11 -2.71 -5.12
N LYS A 203 -18.10 -3.09 -5.93
CA LYS A 203 -19.44 -2.51 -5.86
C LYS A 203 -20.03 -2.66 -4.46
N LYS A 204 -19.92 -3.85 -3.86
CA LYS A 204 -20.41 -4.11 -2.51
C LYS A 204 -19.74 -3.22 -1.45
N VAL A 205 -18.42 -3.06 -1.51
CA VAL A 205 -17.68 -2.19 -0.57
C VAL A 205 -18.07 -0.72 -0.78
N CYS A 206 -18.13 -0.26 -2.03
CA CYS A 206 -18.56 1.11 -2.34
C CYS A 206 -20.01 1.37 -1.89
N ASP A 207 -20.92 0.44 -2.11
CA ASP A 207 -22.32 0.53 -1.67
C ASP A 207 -22.40 0.59 -0.13
N GLU A 208 -21.64 -0.22 0.58
CA GLU A 208 -21.59 -0.22 2.04
C GLU A 208 -21.04 1.10 2.61
N LEU A 209 -19.96 1.63 2.04
CA LEU A 209 -19.39 2.92 2.43
C LEU A 209 -20.38 4.08 2.16
N ASN A 210 -21.05 4.05 1.02
CA ASN A 210 -22.06 5.05 0.67
C ASN A 210 -23.27 5.00 1.62
N VAL A 211 -23.76 3.82 1.97
CA VAL A 211 -24.85 3.64 2.95
C VAL A 211 -24.45 4.23 4.31
N LYS A 212 -23.24 3.93 4.78
CA LYS A 212 -22.73 4.50 6.04
C LYS A 212 -22.56 6.02 5.96
N ALA A 213 -22.10 6.56 4.84
CA ALA A 213 -21.96 8.00 4.63
C ALA A 213 -23.32 8.71 4.65
N GLN A 214 -24.33 8.14 4.01
CA GLN A 214 -25.71 8.65 4.09
C GLN A 214 -26.24 8.61 5.52
N GLY A 215 -25.95 7.54 6.28
CA GLY A 215 -26.28 7.43 7.70
C GLY A 215 -25.62 8.53 8.55
N VAL A 216 -24.35 8.88 8.26
CA VAL A 216 -23.66 10.00 8.91
C VAL A 216 -24.36 11.34 8.61
N LEU A 217 -24.69 11.59 7.33
CA LEU A 217 -25.41 12.81 6.91
C LEU A 217 -26.81 12.89 7.54
N ALA A 218 -27.44 11.75 7.80
CA ALA A 218 -28.72 11.65 8.50
C ALA A 218 -28.59 11.69 10.05
N GLY A 219 -27.38 11.84 10.60
CA GLY A 219 -27.14 11.94 12.04
C GLY A 219 -27.17 10.61 12.82
N GLN A 220 -27.22 9.47 12.14
CA GLN A 220 -27.37 8.13 12.78
C GLN A 220 -26.15 7.69 13.59
N TYR A 221 -24.97 8.26 13.34
CA TYR A 221 -23.70 7.86 13.97
C TYR A 221 -23.18 8.91 14.98
N GLY A 222 -24.00 9.88 15.36
CA GLY A 222 -23.58 10.94 16.28
C GLY A 222 -22.50 11.87 15.70
N THR A 223 -21.66 12.46 16.56
CA THR A 223 -20.59 13.40 16.17
C THR A 223 -19.29 13.10 16.91
N GLY A 224 -18.16 13.55 16.35
CA GLY A 224 -16.85 13.44 17.01
C GLY A 224 -16.49 12.01 17.40
N ALA A 225 -16.06 11.79 18.64
CA ALA A 225 -15.63 10.52 19.17
C ALA A 225 -16.72 9.42 19.15
N ASP A 226 -17.99 9.79 19.31
CA ASP A 226 -19.09 8.82 19.25
C ASP A 226 -19.23 8.24 17.83
N ARG A 227 -19.08 9.09 16.81
CA ARG A 227 -19.08 8.65 15.41
C ARG A 227 -17.90 7.76 15.10
N GLU A 228 -16.71 8.14 15.55
CA GLU A 228 -15.50 7.35 15.36
C GLU A 228 -15.65 5.95 15.98
N LYS A 229 -16.13 5.89 17.21
CA LYS A 229 -16.40 4.61 17.89
C LYS A 229 -17.48 3.77 17.21
N ALA A 230 -18.56 4.41 16.72
CA ALA A 230 -19.67 3.70 16.09
C ALA A 230 -19.32 3.15 14.69
N LEU A 231 -18.46 3.84 13.94
CA LEU A 231 -18.02 3.43 12.61
C LEU A 231 -16.77 2.53 12.65
N GLY A 232 -15.95 2.59 13.71
CA GLY A 232 -14.71 1.82 13.82
C GLY A 232 -13.82 2.01 12.60
N ASP A 233 -13.38 0.91 11.98
CA ASP A 233 -12.51 0.90 10.80
C ASP A 233 -13.12 1.64 9.59
N TYR A 234 -14.42 1.82 9.55
CA TYR A 234 -15.12 2.57 8.50
C TYR A 234 -15.11 4.09 8.70
N TYR A 235 -14.65 4.59 9.87
CA TYR A 235 -14.74 6.02 10.19
C TYR A 235 -14.05 6.89 9.16
N THR A 236 -12.78 6.64 8.90
CA THR A 236 -11.97 7.47 7.99
C THR A 236 -12.51 7.50 6.56
N PRO A 237 -12.79 6.33 5.90
CA PRO A 237 -13.31 6.34 4.55
C PRO A 237 -14.73 6.95 4.45
N VAL A 238 -15.58 6.69 5.41
CA VAL A 238 -16.95 7.26 5.45
C VAL A 238 -16.91 8.76 5.66
N GLN A 239 -16.09 9.26 6.58
CA GLN A 239 -15.94 10.70 6.82
C GLN A 239 -15.40 11.44 5.59
N TRP A 240 -14.49 10.82 4.85
CA TRP A 240 -14.02 11.38 3.58
C TRP A 240 -15.17 11.54 2.57
N ILE A 241 -16.00 10.51 2.36
CA ILE A 241 -17.16 10.60 1.46
C ILE A 241 -18.12 11.71 1.92
N VAL A 242 -18.40 11.80 3.22
CA VAL A 242 -19.25 12.85 3.80
C VAL A 242 -18.69 14.24 3.50
N ASN A 243 -17.39 14.45 3.67
CA ASN A 243 -16.74 15.72 3.39
C ASN A 243 -16.86 16.10 1.91
N GLN A 244 -16.65 15.15 0.97
CA GLN A 244 -16.83 15.41 -0.47
C GLN A 244 -18.26 15.82 -0.81
N VAL A 245 -19.27 15.17 -0.19
CA VAL A 245 -20.68 15.54 -0.40
C VAL A 245 -20.99 16.95 0.13
N LEU A 246 -20.40 17.33 1.27
CA LEU A 246 -20.60 18.65 1.87
C LEU A 246 -19.87 19.75 1.09
N GLU A 247 -18.65 19.49 0.60
CA GLU A 247 -17.86 20.40 -0.22
C GLU A 247 -18.53 20.63 -1.59
N GLY A 248 -19.05 19.57 -2.23
CA GLY A 248 -19.76 19.66 -3.51
C GLY A 248 -21.15 20.36 -3.45
N LYS A 249 -21.69 20.59 -2.26
CA LYS A 249 -22.94 21.36 -2.07
C LYS A 249 -22.71 22.87 -1.86
N ASN A 250 -21.45 23.29 -1.71
CA ASN A 250 -21.05 24.68 -1.45
C ASN A 250 -20.34 25.33 -2.66
N GLY A 251 -20.41 24.72 -3.87
CA GLY A 251 -19.84 25.20 -5.11
C GLY A 251 -20.87 25.64 -6.16
#